data_aad046263ddbf3743daec5ab2381f378
#
_entry.id   aad046263ddbf3743daec5ab2381f378
#
_cell.length_a   1.000
_cell.length_b   1.000
_cell.length_c   1.000
_cell.angle_alpha   90.00
_cell.angle_beta   90.00
_cell.angle_gamma   90.00
#
_symmetry.space_group_name_H-M   'P 1'
#
loop_
_entity.id
_entity.type
_entity.pdbx_description
1 polymer ?
#
loop_
_entity_poly.entity_id
_entity_poly.type
_entity_poly.pdbx_seq_one_letter_code
_entity_poly.pdbx_strand_id
1 'polypeptide(L)'
;MTADGTPPDVITFAGNGEPTLHPDFEAIIDDTLALRDELCPSARVSVLSNATQIHRDDVRRALLRVDNNILKLDSAFDATVRRMNNPAGDYSVARTVELMKRFEGRMILQTMFLAGEIEGEPIDNTAEREVEAWLRLVEEIRPSKVMVYSLD
;
A
#
# COMPACT_ATOMS: atom_id res chain seq x y z
N MET A 1 -3.71 17.22 17.85
CA MET A 1 -2.79 18.40 17.98
C MET A 1 -1.55 17.92 18.72
N THR A 2 -0.36 18.30 18.26
CA THR A 2 0.88 18.07 19.00
C THR A 2 0.84 18.86 20.32
N ALA A 3 1.63 18.47 21.32
CA ALA A 3 1.62 19.13 22.65
C ALA A 3 1.98 20.61 22.60
N ASP A 4 2.58 21.10 21.53
CA ASP A 4 2.95 22.49 21.26
C ASP A 4 1.93 23.25 20.40
N GLY A 5 0.79 22.65 20.09
CA GLY A 5 -0.29 23.27 19.31
C GLY A 5 -0.07 23.31 17.80
N THR A 6 1.01 22.73 17.28
CA THR A 6 1.26 22.64 15.83
C THR A 6 0.34 21.59 15.21
N PRO A 7 -0.41 21.90 14.14
CA PRO A 7 -1.21 20.89 13.44
C PRO A 7 -0.30 19.85 12.76
N PRO A 8 -0.75 18.61 12.61
CA PRO A 8 0.02 17.59 11.86
C PRO A 8 0.05 17.95 10.37
N ASP A 9 1.14 17.57 9.68
CA ASP A 9 1.20 17.65 8.22
C ASP A 9 0.50 16.43 7.58
N VAL A 10 0.50 15.30 8.28
CA VAL A 10 -0.03 14.03 7.78
C VAL A 10 -0.68 13.23 8.93
N ILE A 11 -1.83 12.63 8.63
CA ILE A 11 -2.51 11.62 9.45
C ILE A 11 -2.33 10.29 8.71
N THR A 12 -1.62 9.33 9.31
CA THR A 12 -1.24 8.10 8.61
C THR A 12 -1.84 6.87 9.27
N PHE A 13 -2.57 6.09 8.50
CA PHE A 13 -2.96 4.74 8.85
C PHE A 13 -1.87 3.77 8.41
N ALA A 14 -1.05 3.35 9.35
CA ALA A 14 0.01 2.37 9.20
C ALA A 14 0.28 1.74 10.56
N GLY A 15 1.00 0.65 10.62
CA GLY A 15 1.42 0.09 11.90
C GLY A 15 1.56 -1.44 11.89
N ASN A 16 1.42 -2.05 13.07
CA ASN A 16 1.64 -3.49 13.30
C ASN A 16 0.54 -4.40 12.73
N GLY A 17 -0.18 -3.95 11.72
CA GLY A 17 -1.25 -4.70 11.06
C GLY A 17 -1.70 -4.02 9.78
N GLU A 18 -2.63 -4.64 9.09
CA GLU A 18 -3.24 -4.12 7.86
C GLU A 18 -4.49 -3.30 8.22
N PRO A 19 -4.50 -1.96 8.01
CA PRO A 19 -5.63 -1.11 8.40
C PRO A 19 -6.93 -1.50 7.70
N THR A 20 -6.85 -1.96 6.45
CA THR A 20 -8.03 -2.32 5.65
C THR A 20 -8.74 -3.61 6.10
N LEU A 21 -8.16 -4.35 7.07
CA LEU A 21 -8.83 -5.49 7.71
C LEU A 21 -9.94 -5.06 8.66
N HIS A 22 -9.92 -3.80 9.15
CA HIS A 22 -10.96 -3.35 10.08
C HIS A 22 -12.34 -3.41 9.39
N PRO A 23 -13.38 -3.98 10.04
CA PRO A 23 -14.70 -4.12 9.45
C PRO A 23 -15.33 -2.77 9.09
N ASP A 24 -15.11 -1.75 9.91
CA ASP A 24 -15.66 -0.41 9.73
C ASP A 24 -14.64 0.55 9.09
N PHE A 25 -13.70 0.04 8.27
CA PHE A 25 -12.62 0.84 7.70
C PHE A 25 -13.14 2.06 6.92
N GLU A 26 -14.19 1.90 6.12
CA GLU A 26 -14.79 3.00 5.35
C GLU A 26 -15.33 4.11 6.27
N ALA A 27 -16.05 3.76 7.33
CA ALA A 27 -16.58 4.74 8.29
C ALA A 27 -15.46 5.47 9.06
N ILE A 28 -14.40 4.75 9.43
CA ILE A 28 -13.23 5.36 10.10
C ILE A 28 -12.55 6.38 9.18
N ILE A 29 -12.42 6.09 7.89
CA ILE A 29 -11.87 7.05 6.93
C ILE A 29 -12.78 8.27 6.78
N ASP A 30 -14.11 8.09 6.74
CA ASP A 30 -15.06 9.19 6.67
C ASP A 30 -14.96 10.12 7.88
N ASP A 31 -14.96 9.55 9.09
CA ASP A 31 -14.80 10.30 10.33
C ASP A 31 -13.45 11.02 10.37
N THR A 32 -12.39 10.38 9.93
CA THR A 32 -11.04 10.98 9.88
C THR A 32 -10.98 12.16 8.93
N LEU A 33 -11.57 12.03 7.74
CA LEU A 33 -11.61 13.12 6.76
C LEU A 33 -12.43 14.30 7.29
N ALA A 34 -13.59 14.05 7.93
CA ALA A 34 -14.41 15.09 8.53
C ALA A 34 -13.67 15.82 9.66
N LEU A 35 -13.03 15.09 10.57
CA LEU A 35 -12.22 15.66 11.65
C LEU A 35 -11.00 16.43 11.13
N ARG A 36 -10.32 15.92 10.10
CA ARG A 36 -9.22 16.59 9.44
C ARG A 36 -9.67 17.93 8.87
N ASP A 37 -10.78 17.95 8.14
CA ASP A 37 -11.30 19.16 7.50
C ASP A 37 -11.70 20.23 8.53
N GLU A 38 -12.20 19.81 9.69
CA GLU A 38 -12.56 20.72 10.79
C GLU A 38 -11.34 21.22 11.57
N LEU A 39 -10.40 20.35 11.94
CA LEU A 39 -9.36 20.63 12.92
C LEU A 39 -7.99 20.95 12.33
N CYS A 40 -7.66 20.41 11.16
CA CYS A 40 -6.36 20.57 10.50
C CYS A 40 -6.48 20.42 8.96
N PRO A 41 -7.17 21.34 8.29
CA PRO A 41 -7.54 21.20 6.87
C PRO A 41 -6.35 21.14 5.90
N SER A 42 -5.15 21.51 6.35
CA SER A 42 -3.91 21.36 5.57
C SER A 42 -3.27 19.98 5.68
N ALA A 43 -3.66 19.17 6.65
CA ALA A 43 -3.11 17.84 6.85
C ALA A 43 -3.57 16.89 5.75
N ARG A 44 -2.68 15.98 5.34
CA ARG A 44 -3.01 14.91 4.39
C ARG A 44 -3.35 13.63 5.13
N VAL A 45 -4.33 12.87 4.60
CA VAL A 45 -4.64 11.53 5.10
C VAL A 45 -3.95 10.50 4.20
N SER A 46 -3.13 9.64 4.81
CA SER A 46 -2.38 8.59 4.14
C SER A 46 -2.76 7.22 4.67
N VAL A 47 -2.93 6.25 3.78
CA VAL A 47 -3.15 4.85 4.13
C VAL A 47 -2.08 4.00 3.48
N LEU A 48 -1.32 3.25 4.29
CA LEU A 48 -0.40 2.23 3.82
C LEU A 48 -1.08 0.86 3.96
N SER A 49 -1.24 0.16 2.84
CA SER A 49 -1.91 -1.13 2.80
C SER A 49 -1.09 -2.17 2.03
N ASN A 50 -1.11 -3.40 2.51
CA ASN A 50 -0.54 -4.56 1.81
C ASN A 50 -1.40 -5.02 0.62
N ALA A 51 -2.45 -4.27 0.28
CA ALA A 51 -3.37 -4.49 -0.83
C ALA A 51 -4.20 -5.80 -0.78
N THR A 52 -4.18 -6.56 0.31
CA THR A 52 -4.92 -7.84 0.38
C THR A 52 -6.44 -7.66 0.41
N GLN A 53 -6.93 -6.49 0.86
CA GLN A 53 -8.36 -6.21 1.01
C GLN A 53 -8.97 -5.32 -0.09
N ILE A 54 -8.22 -4.91 -1.11
CA ILE A 54 -8.71 -4.02 -2.18
C ILE A 54 -9.77 -4.65 -3.11
N HIS A 55 -10.05 -5.94 -2.91
CA HIS A 55 -11.17 -6.63 -3.55
C HIS A 55 -12.53 -6.23 -2.96
N ARG A 56 -12.56 -5.70 -1.74
CA ARG A 56 -13.75 -5.17 -1.08
C ARG A 56 -14.07 -3.79 -1.63
N ASP A 57 -15.32 -3.58 -2.03
CA ASP A 57 -15.74 -2.30 -2.61
C ASP A 57 -15.74 -1.15 -1.59
N ASP A 58 -16.07 -1.40 -0.32
CA ASP A 58 -15.99 -0.41 0.76
C ASP A 58 -14.54 0.05 0.99
N VAL A 59 -13.59 -0.87 1.03
CA VAL A 59 -12.16 -0.55 1.13
C VAL A 59 -11.70 0.31 -0.06
N ARG A 60 -12.05 -0.10 -1.27
CA ARG A 60 -11.68 0.66 -2.48
C ARG A 60 -12.26 2.07 -2.48
N ARG A 61 -13.54 2.24 -2.10
CA ARG A 61 -14.16 3.58 -1.99
C ARG A 61 -13.45 4.46 -0.96
N ALA A 62 -13.13 3.91 0.21
CA ALA A 62 -12.38 4.62 1.24
C ALA A 62 -10.99 5.07 0.75
N LEU A 63 -10.23 4.15 0.15
CA LEU A 63 -8.90 4.42 -0.38
C LEU A 63 -8.87 5.45 -1.52
N LEU A 64 -9.96 5.58 -2.28
CA LEU A 64 -10.09 6.60 -3.33
C LEU A 64 -10.35 8.02 -2.81
N ARG A 65 -10.67 8.17 -1.52
CA ARG A 65 -10.96 9.48 -0.88
C ARG A 65 -9.80 10.04 -0.09
N VAL A 66 -8.84 9.21 0.30
CA VAL A 66 -7.64 9.68 1.01
C VAL A 66 -6.65 10.36 0.06
N ASP A 67 -5.80 11.24 0.61
CA ASP A 67 -4.84 12.00 -0.19
C ASP A 67 -3.71 11.11 -0.73
N ASN A 68 -3.25 10.15 0.08
CA ASN A 68 -2.20 9.21 -0.29
C ASN A 68 -2.69 7.76 -0.07
N ASN A 69 -3.21 7.15 -1.11
CA ASN A 69 -3.53 5.73 -1.16
C ASN A 69 -2.27 4.96 -1.58
N ILE A 70 -1.58 4.33 -0.62
CA ILE A 70 -0.30 3.67 -0.83
C ILE A 70 -0.51 2.15 -0.75
N LEU A 71 -0.33 1.48 -1.88
CA LEU A 71 -0.54 0.03 -2.03
C LEU A 71 0.77 -0.68 -2.30
N LYS A 72 1.03 -1.76 -1.57
CA LYS A 72 2.26 -2.53 -1.63
C LYS A 72 2.23 -3.59 -2.73
N LEU A 73 3.33 -3.66 -3.53
CA LEU A 73 3.59 -4.73 -4.49
C LEU A 73 5.11 -4.90 -4.66
N ASP A 74 5.68 -5.90 -4.00
CA ASP A 74 7.14 -6.06 -3.88
C ASP A 74 7.77 -6.91 -4.98
N SER A 75 6.99 -7.66 -5.75
CA SER A 75 7.47 -8.49 -6.86
C SER A 75 6.35 -8.80 -7.84
N ALA A 76 6.74 -9.17 -9.05
CA ALA A 76 5.85 -9.71 -10.07
C ALA A 76 5.60 -11.22 -9.91
N PHE A 77 6.29 -11.89 -9.00
CA PHE A 77 6.21 -13.34 -8.82
C PHE A 77 5.54 -13.72 -7.50
N ASP A 78 4.49 -14.53 -7.56
CA ASP A 78 3.78 -15.02 -6.38
C ASP A 78 4.72 -15.69 -5.36
N ALA A 79 5.70 -16.46 -5.84
CA ALA A 79 6.66 -17.14 -4.97
C ALA A 79 7.50 -16.15 -4.16
N THR A 80 7.99 -15.08 -4.79
CA THR A 80 8.78 -14.02 -4.14
C THR A 80 7.92 -13.26 -3.13
N VAL A 81 6.70 -12.86 -3.50
CA VAL A 81 5.77 -12.18 -2.58
C VAL A 81 5.42 -13.06 -1.39
N ARG A 82 5.16 -14.35 -1.60
CA ARG A 82 4.87 -15.28 -0.49
C ARG A 82 6.04 -15.38 0.49
N ARG A 83 7.26 -15.43 0.00
CA ARG A 83 8.45 -15.50 0.85
C ARG A 83 8.72 -14.20 1.61
N MET A 84 8.57 -13.04 0.95
CA MET A 84 8.84 -11.74 1.56
C MET A 84 7.76 -11.30 2.54
N ASN A 85 6.50 -11.51 2.20
CA ASN A 85 5.36 -10.88 2.87
C ASN A 85 4.45 -11.87 3.58
N ASN A 86 4.58 -13.17 3.31
CA ASN A 86 3.73 -14.24 3.85
C ASN A 86 2.23 -13.85 3.92
N PRO A 87 1.62 -13.43 2.79
CA PRO A 87 0.24 -12.95 2.78
C PRO A 87 -0.71 -14.07 3.21
N ALA A 88 -1.70 -13.72 4.03
CA ALA A 88 -2.73 -14.66 4.44
C ALA A 88 -3.63 -15.06 3.25
N GLY A 89 -4.02 -16.34 3.20
CA GLY A 89 -4.96 -16.87 2.23
C GLY A 89 -4.41 -17.02 0.81
N ASP A 90 -5.31 -16.98 -0.15
CA ASP A 90 -5.00 -17.28 -1.55
C ASP A 90 -4.60 -15.99 -2.29
N TYR A 91 -3.35 -15.55 -2.06
CA TYR A 91 -2.79 -14.37 -2.69
C TYR A 91 -2.29 -14.68 -4.10
N SER A 92 -2.59 -13.78 -5.05
CA SER A 92 -2.05 -13.81 -6.41
C SER A 92 -1.69 -12.42 -6.89
N VAL A 93 -0.46 -12.26 -7.38
CA VAL A 93 0.03 -11.01 -7.99
C VAL A 93 -0.87 -10.59 -9.16
N ALA A 94 -1.19 -11.51 -10.06
CA ALA A 94 -2.04 -11.22 -11.22
C ALA A 94 -3.41 -10.66 -10.79
N ARG A 95 -4.07 -11.27 -9.79
CA ARG A 95 -5.34 -10.77 -9.26
C ARG A 95 -5.19 -9.42 -8.59
N THR A 96 -4.12 -9.22 -7.83
CA THR A 96 -3.84 -7.94 -7.15
C THR A 96 -3.62 -6.82 -8.15
N VAL A 97 -2.89 -7.07 -9.23
CA VAL A 97 -2.66 -6.12 -10.33
C VAL A 97 -3.99 -5.72 -11.00
N GLU A 98 -4.86 -6.68 -11.32
CA GLU A 98 -6.18 -6.39 -11.88
C GLU A 98 -7.05 -5.53 -10.94
N LEU A 99 -6.95 -5.74 -9.63
CA LEU A 99 -7.63 -4.91 -8.65
C LEU A 99 -7.00 -3.52 -8.53
N MET A 100 -5.67 -3.40 -8.59
CA MET A 100 -4.97 -2.11 -8.59
C MET A 100 -5.33 -1.25 -9.82
N LYS A 101 -5.52 -1.84 -10.98
CA LYS A 101 -5.96 -1.13 -12.19
C LYS A 101 -7.32 -0.43 -12.02
N ARG A 102 -8.19 -0.93 -11.12
CA ARG A 102 -9.48 -0.29 -10.82
C ARG A 102 -9.36 1.06 -10.11
N PHE A 103 -8.18 1.42 -9.63
CA PHE A 103 -7.92 2.74 -9.08
C PHE A 103 -7.60 3.78 -10.16
N GLU A 104 -7.45 3.38 -11.42
CA GLU A 104 -7.23 4.28 -12.56
C GLU A 104 -6.06 5.26 -12.34
N GLY A 105 -4.97 4.76 -11.77
CA GLY A 105 -3.79 5.54 -11.42
C GLY A 105 -3.90 6.35 -10.12
N ARG A 106 -5.07 6.41 -9.46
CA ARG A 106 -5.27 7.14 -8.19
C ARG A 106 -4.74 6.37 -6.99
N MET A 107 -3.50 5.92 -7.07
CA MET A 107 -2.78 5.25 -6.01
C MET A 107 -1.27 5.46 -6.17
N ILE A 108 -0.56 5.25 -5.10
CA ILE A 108 0.90 5.22 -5.05
C ILE A 108 1.30 3.75 -4.90
N LEU A 109 2.16 3.27 -5.79
CA LEU A 109 2.72 1.93 -5.65
C LEU A 109 3.92 1.98 -4.71
N GLN A 110 3.91 1.16 -3.66
CA GLN A 110 5.04 1.04 -2.75
C GLN A 110 5.72 -0.32 -2.94
N THR A 111 7.04 -0.32 -3.05
CA THR A 111 7.84 -1.53 -3.23
C THR A 111 9.06 -1.50 -2.32
N MET A 112 9.27 -2.60 -1.60
CA MET A 112 10.49 -2.89 -0.85
C MET A 112 11.43 -3.70 -1.72
N PHE A 113 12.64 -3.19 -1.96
CA PHE A 113 13.71 -3.96 -2.57
C PHE A 113 14.62 -4.53 -1.49
N LEU A 114 14.86 -5.84 -1.59
CA LEU A 114 15.60 -6.63 -0.61
C LEU A 114 16.46 -7.67 -1.33
N ALA A 115 17.75 -7.72 -0.95
CA ALA A 115 18.64 -8.84 -1.26
C ALA A 115 19.22 -9.35 0.06
N GLY A 116 19.05 -10.65 0.35
CA GLY A 116 19.47 -11.23 1.63
C GLY A 116 19.00 -12.66 1.81
N GLU A 117 18.69 -13.03 3.04
CA GLU A 117 18.20 -14.37 3.41
C GLU A 117 16.94 -14.24 4.27
N ILE A 118 15.98 -15.14 4.03
CA ILE A 118 14.79 -15.34 4.87
C ILE A 118 14.78 -16.81 5.27
N GLU A 119 14.83 -17.08 6.57
CA GLU A 119 14.87 -18.45 7.12
C GLU A 119 16.00 -19.33 6.54
N GLY A 120 17.18 -18.71 6.27
CA GLY A 120 18.36 -19.42 5.73
C GLY A 120 18.34 -19.64 4.22
N GLU A 121 17.31 -19.16 3.52
CA GLU A 121 17.20 -19.27 2.07
C GLU A 121 17.37 -17.90 1.39
N PRO A 122 18.14 -17.82 0.28
CA PRO A 122 18.38 -16.55 -0.39
C PRO A 122 17.09 -15.96 -0.98
N ILE A 123 16.95 -14.66 -0.85
CA ILE A 123 15.88 -13.85 -1.47
C ILE A 123 16.50 -12.62 -2.11
N ASP A 124 16.12 -12.32 -3.33
CA ASP A 124 16.61 -11.14 -4.05
C ASP A 124 15.57 -10.69 -5.09
N ASN A 125 14.78 -9.67 -4.74
CA ASN A 125 13.88 -9.04 -5.69
C ASN A 125 14.51 -7.84 -6.42
N THR A 126 15.81 -7.61 -6.22
CA THR A 126 16.60 -6.63 -6.97
C THR A 126 17.25 -7.21 -8.23
N ALA A 127 17.20 -8.55 -8.39
CA ALA A 127 17.73 -9.21 -9.57
C ALA A 127 17.05 -8.72 -10.86
N GLU A 128 17.79 -8.62 -11.96
CA GLU A 128 17.33 -8.06 -13.24
C GLU A 128 15.97 -8.64 -13.67
N ARG A 129 15.80 -9.96 -13.60
CA ARG A 129 14.55 -10.65 -13.92
C ARG A 129 13.36 -10.16 -13.08
N GLU A 130 13.57 -9.95 -11.78
CA GLU A 130 12.56 -9.47 -10.84
C GLU A 130 12.17 -8.04 -11.18
N VAL A 131 13.16 -7.17 -11.35
CA VAL A 131 12.97 -5.74 -11.63
C VAL A 131 12.29 -5.53 -12.98
N GLU A 132 12.73 -6.23 -14.04
CA GLU A 132 12.10 -6.14 -15.36
C GLU A 132 10.63 -6.59 -15.35
N ALA A 133 10.33 -7.69 -14.64
CA ALA A 133 8.95 -8.18 -14.54
C ALA A 133 8.09 -7.20 -13.74
N TRP A 134 8.62 -6.64 -12.64
CA TRP A 134 7.96 -5.64 -11.83
C TRP A 134 7.72 -4.34 -12.62
N LEU A 135 8.69 -3.86 -13.39
CA LEU A 135 8.52 -2.67 -14.25
C LEU A 135 7.36 -2.82 -15.23
N ARG A 136 7.18 -4.02 -15.83
CA ARG A 136 6.03 -4.30 -16.68
C ARG A 136 4.70 -4.16 -15.94
N LEU A 137 4.62 -4.58 -14.68
CA LEU A 137 3.43 -4.37 -13.86
C LEU A 137 3.19 -2.90 -13.52
N VAL A 138 4.26 -2.13 -13.26
CA VAL A 138 4.15 -0.67 -13.05
C VAL A 138 3.56 0.01 -14.30
N GLU A 139 4.05 -0.35 -15.49
CA GLU A 139 3.52 0.16 -16.75
C GLU A 139 2.04 -0.23 -16.98
N GLU A 140 1.63 -1.41 -16.54
CA GLU A 140 0.26 -1.90 -16.64
C GLU A 140 -0.69 -1.21 -15.64
N ILE A 141 -0.27 -1.06 -14.37
CA ILE A 141 -1.06 -0.43 -13.30
C ILE A 141 -1.16 1.08 -13.51
N ARG A 142 -0.09 1.73 -14.00
CA ARG A 142 0.03 3.18 -14.19
C ARG A 142 -0.27 3.96 -12.90
N PRO A 143 0.42 3.69 -11.78
CA PRO A 143 0.22 4.42 -10.54
C PRO A 143 0.58 5.91 -10.70
N SER A 144 0.01 6.79 -9.87
CA SER A 144 0.35 8.21 -9.87
C SER A 144 1.80 8.47 -9.46
N LYS A 145 2.34 7.61 -8.60
CA LYS A 145 3.73 7.62 -8.12
C LYS A 145 4.19 6.20 -7.79
N VAL A 146 5.50 6.04 -7.79
CA VAL A 146 6.17 4.84 -7.26
C VAL A 146 7.06 5.26 -6.09
N MET A 147 6.91 4.57 -4.96
CA MET A 147 7.77 4.69 -3.78
C MET A 147 8.59 3.43 -3.65
N VAL A 148 9.89 3.56 -3.57
CA VAL A 148 10.79 2.43 -3.32
C VAL A 148 11.59 2.67 -2.04
N TYR A 149 11.86 1.60 -1.30
CA TYR A 149 12.73 1.62 -0.14
C TYR A 149 13.48 0.29 -0.02
N SER A 150 14.60 0.31 0.68
CA SER A 150 15.38 -0.88 1.03
C SER A 150 15.37 -1.06 2.55
N LEU A 151 15.67 -2.27 2.99
CA LEU A 151 16.05 -2.54 4.37
C LEU A 151 17.59 -2.47 4.43
N ASP A 152 18.10 -1.65 5.35
CA ASP A 152 19.53 -1.56 5.66
C ASP A 152 19.93 -2.64 6.66
#